data_c90d287270af236ed94cdc617a372d97
#
_entry.id   c90d287270af236ed94cdc617a372d97
#
_cell.length_a   1.000
_cell.length_b   1.000
_cell.length_c   1.000
_cell.angle_alpha   90.00
_cell.angle_beta   90.00
_cell.angle_gamma   90.00
#
_symmetry.space_group_name_H-M   'P 1'
#
loop_
_entity.id
_entity.type
_entity.pdbx_description
1 polymer ?
#
loop_
_entity_poly.entity_id
_entity_poly.type
_entity_poly.pdbx_seq_one_letter_code
_entity_poly.pdbx_strand_id
1 'polypeptide(L)'
;DLAWGFAIDDANSLALNVPKLEGTMDEEEGRTIWENKTGLSSEFFAYYRILALFKFSVIMVRVAKRLIFNEIMPLDSDFHVNNHVVAFLDKELNENN
;
A
#
# COMPACT_ATOMS: atom_id res chain seq x y z
N ASP A 1 10.32 5.54 -0.96
CA ASP A 1 10.06 6.42 -2.09
C ASP A 1 8.64 6.99 -2.05
N LEU A 2 8.32 7.86 -3.00
CA LEU A 2 7.03 8.56 -3.04
C LEU A 2 5.84 7.61 -3.20
N ALA A 3 5.96 6.66 -4.12
CA ALA A 3 4.89 5.70 -4.40
C ALA A 3 4.61 4.81 -3.19
N TRP A 4 5.64 4.44 -2.46
CA TRP A 4 5.52 3.61 -1.25
C TRP A 4 4.65 4.29 -0.19
N GLY A 5 4.92 5.58 0.06
CA GLY A 5 4.16 6.33 1.06
C GLY A 5 2.68 6.43 0.72
N PHE A 6 2.36 6.78 -0.53
CA PHE A 6 0.98 6.90 -0.97
C PHE A 6 0.26 5.54 -1.00
N ALA A 7 0.95 4.48 -1.43
CA ALA A 7 0.36 3.15 -1.49
C ALA A 7 -0.02 2.64 -0.10
N ILE A 8 0.86 2.81 0.88
CA ILE A 8 0.60 2.38 2.26
C ILE A 8 -0.55 3.18 2.86
N ASP A 9 -0.54 4.50 2.67
CA ASP A 9 -1.58 5.37 3.22
C ASP A 9 -2.95 5.02 2.65
N ASP A 10 -3.04 4.82 1.34
CA ASP A 10 -4.30 4.44 0.68
C ASP A 10 -4.80 3.08 1.15
N ALA A 11 -3.92 2.08 1.25
CA ALA A 11 -4.30 0.75 1.69
C ALA A 11 -4.85 0.77 3.11
N ASN A 12 -4.20 1.50 4.00
CA ASN A 12 -4.62 1.56 5.40
C ASN A 12 -5.90 2.38 5.56
N SER A 13 -6.07 3.48 4.83
CA SER A 13 -7.29 4.27 4.87
C SER A 13 -8.50 3.45 4.41
N LEU A 14 -8.34 2.67 3.36
CA LEU A 14 -9.40 1.81 2.85
C LEU A 14 -9.76 0.71 3.85
N ALA A 15 -8.76 0.07 4.45
CA ALA A 15 -8.96 -1.02 5.41
C ALA A 15 -9.72 -0.57 6.66
N LEU A 16 -9.37 0.61 7.17
CA LEU A 16 -9.96 1.16 8.39
C LEU A 16 -11.25 1.95 8.11
N ASN A 17 -11.59 2.13 6.85
CA ASN A 17 -12.72 2.95 6.43
C ASN A 17 -12.68 4.35 7.07
N VAL A 18 -11.47 4.91 7.14
CA VAL A 18 -11.21 6.22 7.74
C VAL A 18 -10.74 7.16 6.64
N PRO A 19 -11.34 8.35 6.50
CA PRO A 19 -10.87 9.31 5.50
C PRO A 19 -9.47 9.81 5.88
N LYS A 20 -8.72 10.23 4.88
CA LYS A 20 -7.42 10.85 5.12
C LYS A 20 -7.62 12.15 5.87
N LEU A 21 -6.63 12.52 6.69
CA LEU A 21 -6.68 13.75 7.46
C LEU A 21 -6.75 14.95 6.53
N GLU A 22 -7.53 15.94 6.94
CA GLU A 22 -7.62 17.21 6.23
C GLU A 22 -6.23 17.85 6.19
N GLY A 23 -5.86 18.38 5.03
CA GLY A 23 -4.53 18.94 4.83
C GLY A 23 -3.49 17.95 4.39
N THR A 24 -3.81 16.65 4.33
CA THR A 24 -2.92 15.64 3.79
C THR A 24 -2.75 15.87 2.29
N MET A 25 -1.51 15.86 1.83
CA MET A 25 -1.17 16.03 0.42
C MET A 25 -1.74 14.89 -0.41
N ASP A 26 -2.44 15.20 -1.51
CA ASP A 26 -2.90 14.17 -2.41
C ASP A 26 -1.78 13.70 -3.35
N GLU A 27 -2.04 12.61 -4.09
CA GLU A 27 -1.04 12.00 -4.95
C GLU A 27 -0.57 12.94 -6.07
N GLU A 28 -1.49 13.65 -6.71
CA GLU A 28 -1.15 14.57 -7.79
C GLU A 28 -0.28 15.72 -7.29
N GLU A 29 -0.62 16.30 -6.16
CA GLU A 29 0.15 17.34 -5.52
C GLU A 29 1.56 16.86 -5.15
N GLY A 30 1.64 15.67 -4.54
CA GLY A 30 2.90 15.07 -4.15
C GLY A 30 3.81 14.80 -5.34
N ARG A 31 3.26 14.28 -6.43
CA ARG A 31 4.01 14.03 -7.66
C ARG A 31 4.54 15.33 -8.26
N THR A 32 3.72 16.37 -8.29
CA THR A 32 4.12 17.68 -8.82
C THR A 32 5.29 18.26 -8.03
N ILE A 33 5.21 18.25 -6.70
CA ILE A 33 6.27 18.75 -5.83
C ILE A 33 7.55 17.93 -6.03
N TRP A 34 7.43 16.60 -6.08
CA TRP A 34 8.57 15.72 -6.27
C TRP A 34 9.27 15.97 -7.60
N GLU A 35 8.50 16.11 -8.69
CA GLU A 35 9.04 16.39 -10.02
C GLU A 35 9.75 17.74 -10.05
N ASN A 36 9.19 18.77 -9.43
CA ASN A 36 9.77 20.09 -9.37
C ASN A 36 11.08 20.11 -8.59
N LYS A 37 11.16 19.34 -7.50
CA LYS A 37 12.34 19.35 -6.64
C LYS A 37 13.47 18.46 -7.16
N THR A 38 13.16 17.38 -7.84
CA THR A 38 14.17 16.43 -8.32
C THR A 38 14.53 16.62 -9.78
N GLY A 39 13.65 17.27 -10.56
CA GLY A 39 13.81 17.37 -12.01
C GLY A 39 13.53 16.05 -12.73
N LEU A 40 13.06 15.03 -12.04
CA LEU A 40 12.76 13.73 -12.61
C LEU A 40 11.28 13.60 -12.94
N SER A 41 10.95 12.70 -13.88
CA SER A 41 9.56 12.42 -14.25
C SER A 41 8.93 11.39 -13.34
N SER A 42 7.62 11.54 -13.07
CA SER A 42 6.84 10.54 -12.35
C SER A 42 5.91 9.74 -13.30
N GLU A 43 6.27 9.63 -14.58
CA GLU A 43 5.43 8.96 -15.57
C GLU A 43 5.19 7.47 -15.26
N PHE A 44 6.12 6.82 -14.57
CA PHE A 44 5.98 5.43 -14.16
C PHE A 44 5.44 5.26 -12.74
N PHE A 45 4.81 6.30 -12.20
CA PHE A 45 4.33 6.29 -10.82
C PHE A 45 3.37 5.13 -10.56
N ALA A 46 2.44 4.86 -11.48
CA ALA A 46 1.48 3.77 -11.33
C ALA A 46 2.18 2.41 -11.20
N TYR A 47 3.25 2.19 -11.97
CA TYR A 47 4.05 0.98 -11.87
C TYR A 47 4.69 0.85 -10.49
N TYR A 48 5.31 1.92 -10.00
CA TYR A 48 5.96 1.90 -8.68
C TYR A 48 4.96 1.76 -7.55
N ARG A 49 3.75 2.29 -7.73
CA ARG A 49 2.66 2.12 -6.76
C ARG A 49 2.28 0.64 -6.62
N ILE A 50 2.13 -0.06 -7.73
CA ILE A 50 1.81 -1.50 -7.72
C ILE A 50 2.96 -2.30 -7.13
N LEU A 51 4.20 -1.95 -7.47
CA LEU A 51 5.37 -2.60 -6.89
C LEU A 51 5.44 -2.41 -5.37
N ALA A 52 5.11 -1.22 -4.89
CA ALA A 52 5.07 -0.93 -3.46
C ALA A 52 4.00 -1.77 -2.75
N LEU A 53 2.81 -1.91 -3.35
CA LEU A 53 1.75 -2.76 -2.80
C LEU A 53 2.15 -4.23 -2.78
N PHE A 54 2.87 -4.69 -3.81
CA PHE A 54 3.39 -6.04 -3.84
C PHE A 54 4.39 -6.27 -2.69
N LYS A 55 5.31 -5.34 -2.49
CA LYS A 55 6.28 -5.41 -1.38
C LYS A 55 5.58 -5.44 -0.03
N PHE A 56 4.55 -4.61 0.14
CA PHE A 56 3.78 -4.57 1.37
C PHE A 56 3.05 -5.90 1.60
N SER A 57 2.53 -6.52 0.54
CA SER A 57 1.89 -7.83 0.63
C SER A 57 2.87 -8.89 1.14
N VAL A 58 4.13 -8.84 0.70
CA VAL A 58 5.18 -9.75 1.18
C VAL A 58 5.48 -9.49 2.66
N ILE A 59 5.51 -8.23 3.07
CA ILE A 59 5.69 -7.87 4.49
C ILE A 59 4.55 -8.44 5.34
N MET A 60 3.33 -8.44 4.82
CA MET A 60 2.18 -8.99 5.54
C MET A 60 2.31 -10.48 5.85
N VAL A 61 3.03 -11.24 5.01
CA VAL A 61 3.32 -12.65 5.31
C VAL A 61 4.13 -12.76 6.61
N ARG A 62 5.13 -11.90 6.79
CA ARG A 62 5.94 -11.89 8.01
C ARG A 62 5.14 -11.45 9.22
N VAL A 63 4.28 -10.45 9.04
CA VAL A 63 3.40 -9.96 10.11
C VAL A 63 2.46 -11.10 10.56
N ALA A 64 1.84 -11.80 9.61
CA ALA A 64 0.95 -12.91 9.92
C ALA A 64 1.67 -14.02 10.70
N LYS A 65 2.88 -14.39 10.26
CA LYS A 65 3.67 -15.41 10.95
C LYS A 65 3.99 -15.00 12.39
N ARG A 66 4.31 -13.74 12.62
CA ARG A 66 4.60 -13.23 13.95
C ARG A 66 3.36 -13.24 14.84
N LEU A 67 2.20 -12.87 14.29
CA LEU A 67 0.95 -12.90 15.04
C LEU A 67 0.55 -14.32 15.43
N ILE A 68 0.77 -15.28 14.55
CA ILE A 68 0.52 -16.70 14.86
C ILE A 68 1.50 -17.19 15.94
N PHE A 69 2.79 -16.86 15.81
CA PHE A 69 3.80 -17.25 16.78
C PHE A 69 3.50 -16.70 18.17
N ASN A 70 2.97 -15.48 18.27
CA ASN A 70 2.61 -14.84 19.54
C ASN A 70 1.19 -15.19 20.00
N GLU A 71 0.55 -16.16 19.35
CA GLU A 71 -0.79 -16.65 19.71
C GLU A 71 -1.90 -15.60 19.63
N ILE A 72 -1.67 -14.51 18.85
CA ILE A 72 -2.67 -13.49 18.61
C ILE A 72 -3.67 -13.97 17.54
N MET A 73 -3.19 -14.81 16.61
CA MET A 73 -4.02 -15.42 15.57
C MET A 73 -3.93 -16.94 15.62
N PRO A 74 -4.99 -17.66 15.18
CA PRO A 74 -4.97 -19.12 15.10
C PRO A 74 -3.88 -19.64 14.17
N LEU A 75 -3.40 -20.84 14.43
CA LEU A 75 -2.36 -21.49 13.63
C LEU A 75 -2.79 -21.69 12.16
N ASP A 76 -4.06 -21.87 11.91
CA ASP A 76 -4.64 -22.09 10.58
C ASP A 76 -5.12 -20.79 9.91
N SER A 77 -4.75 -19.63 10.47
CA SER A 77 -5.13 -18.34 9.90
C SER A 77 -4.56 -18.15 8.49
N ASP A 78 -5.37 -17.60 7.60
CA ASP A 78 -4.98 -17.26 6.22
C ASP A 78 -4.63 -15.78 6.06
N PHE A 79 -4.41 -15.07 7.16
CA PHE A 79 -4.14 -13.63 7.15
C PHE A 79 -2.94 -13.24 6.28
N HIS A 80 -2.00 -14.17 6.05
CA HIS A 80 -0.85 -13.93 5.19
C HIS A 80 -1.24 -13.64 3.73
N VAL A 81 -2.39 -14.13 3.28
CA VAL A 81 -2.88 -13.89 1.92
C VAL A 81 -4.27 -13.23 1.89
N ASN A 82 -5.03 -13.34 2.97
CA ASN A 82 -6.37 -12.76 3.08
C ASN A 82 -6.30 -11.55 4.02
N ASN A 83 -5.85 -10.42 3.49
CA ASN A 83 -5.70 -9.18 4.25
C ASN A 83 -6.00 -7.99 3.34
N HIS A 84 -6.10 -6.82 3.94
CA HIS A 84 -6.47 -5.60 3.24
C HIS A 84 -5.47 -5.17 2.16
N VAL A 85 -4.18 -5.47 2.36
CA VAL A 85 -3.13 -5.10 1.40
C VAL A 85 -3.26 -5.91 0.13
N VAL A 86 -3.44 -7.22 0.26
CA VAL A 86 -3.62 -8.12 -0.90
C VAL A 86 -4.90 -7.77 -1.66
N ALA A 87 -5.98 -7.48 -0.93
CA ALA A 87 -7.24 -7.08 -1.55
C ALA A 87 -7.09 -5.79 -2.35
N PHE A 88 -6.36 -4.81 -1.81
CA PHE A 88 -6.11 -3.55 -2.49
C PHE A 88 -5.22 -3.75 -3.71
N LEU A 89 -4.17 -4.56 -3.60
CA LEU A 89 -3.30 -4.88 -4.72
C LEU A 89 -4.07 -5.52 -5.86
N ASP A 90 -4.94 -6.48 -5.55
CA ASP A 90 -5.78 -7.16 -6.54
C ASP A 90 -6.69 -6.15 -7.26
N LYS A 91 -7.31 -5.26 -6.52
CA LYS A 91 -8.16 -4.20 -7.07
C LYS A 91 -7.37 -3.30 -8.03
N GLU A 92 -6.18 -2.86 -7.63
CA GLU A 92 -5.33 -1.99 -8.45
C GLU A 92 -4.89 -2.69 -9.74
N LEU A 93 -4.55 -3.97 -9.67
CA LEU A 93 -4.17 -4.75 -10.84
C LEU A 93 -5.33 -4.88 -11.82
N ASN A 94 -6.54 -5.09 -11.32
CA ASN A 94 -7.73 -5.22 -12.16
C ASN A 94 -8.13 -3.89 -12.82
N GLU A 95 -7.94 -2.78 -12.13
CA GLU A 95 -8.26 -1.45 -12.65
C GLU A 95 -7.25 -0.98 -13.72
N ASN A 96 -6.03 -1.50 -13.69
CA ASN A 96 -4.96 -1.09 -14.62
C ASN A 96 -4.76 -2.06 -15.79
N ASN A 97 -5.64 -3.02 -15.95
CA ASN A 97 -5.62 -3.95 -17.08
C ASN A 97 -6.55 -3.52 -18.19
#